data_eb2ce96c209157efa6af436cda2ef83d
#
_entry.id   eb2ce96c209157efa6af436cda2ef83d
#
_cell.length_a   1.000
_cell.length_b   1.000
_cell.length_c   1.000
_cell.angle_alpha   90.00
_cell.angle_beta   90.00
_cell.angle_gamma   90.00
#
_symmetry.space_group_name_H-M   'P 1'
#
loop_
_entity.id
_entity.type
_entity.pdbx_description
1 polymer ?
#
loop_
_entity_poly.entity_id
_entity_poly.type
_entity_poly.pdbx_seq_one_letter_code
_entity_poly.pdbx_strand_id
1 'polypeptide(L)'
;MNFKFIIRYIAIALLGTIFFGCGSSKSTLTQAPELYPKREFRGAWIQTAWQSRYQQMNSAAMKHYITDMVSKLDDAGINAVIFQIRPEADAFYKSELEPWSRFLTGRQGVAPDDPTFDPLEFIIEECHKRGIELHAWLNPYRVK
;
A
#
# COMPACT_ATOMS: atom_id res chain seq x y z
N MET A 1 -5.54 -20.82 -81.73
CA MET A 1 -5.42 -20.01 -80.55
C MET A 1 -4.09 -20.40 -79.92
N ASN A 2 -3.12 -19.46 -79.88
CA ASN A 2 -1.72 -19.77 -79.50
C ASN A 2 -1.58 -20.11 -78.02
N PHE A 3 -1.13 -21.34 -77.75
CA PHE A 3 -0.90 -21.85 -76.36
C PHE A 3 -0.06 -20.88 -75.47
N LYS A 4 0.83 -20.14 -76.10
CA LYS A 4 1.65 -19.08 -75.38
C LYS A 4 0.81 -17.91 -74.87
N PHE A 5 -0.32 -17.58 -75.49
CA PHE A 5 -1.22 -16.53 -74.98
C PHE A 5 -2.00 -17.00 -73.78
N ILE A 6 -2.45 -18.26 -73.78
CA ILE A 6 -3.18 -18.83 -72.62
C ILE A 6 -2.32 -18.87 -71.41
N ILE A 7 -1.06 -19.27 -71.51
CA ILE A 7 -0.09 -19.27 -70.35
C ILE A 7 0.13 -17.87 -69.84
N ARG A 8 0.24 -16.84 -70.71
CA ARG A 8 0.38 -15.45 -70.25
C ARG A 8 -0.80 -14.93 -69.45
N TYR A 9 -2.01 -15.24 -69.86
CA TYR A 9 -3.22 -14.82 -69.15
C TYR A 9 -3.38 -15.56 -67.83
N ILE A 10 -3.01 -16.82 -67.73
CA ILE A 10 -3.02 -17.60 -66.51
C ILE A 10 -1.97 -17.03 -65.52
N ALA A 11 -0.78 -16.67 -65.97
CA ALA A 11 0.26 -16.09 -65.17
C ALA A 11 -0.17 -14.72 -64.61
N ILE A 12 -0.82 -13.87 -65.41
CA ILE A 12 -1.33 -12.57 -64.99
C ILE A 12 -2.47 -12.72 -63.98
N ALA A 13 -3.38 -13.69 -64.19
CA ALA A 13 -4.46 -13.98 -63.24
C ALA A 13 -3.94 -14.51 -61.91
N LEU A 14 -2.91 -15.36 -61.90
CA LEU A 14 -2.25 -15.84 -60.68
C LEU A 14 -1.50 -14.72 -59.93
N LEU A 15 -0.87 -13.78 -60.64
CA LEU A 15 -0.22 -12.62 -60.04
C LEU A 15 -1.23 -11.67 -59.40
N GLY A 16 -2.42 -11.52 -59.96
CA GLY A 16 -3.50 -10.68 -59.42
C GLY A 16 -4.08 -11.17 -58.10
N THR A 17 -4.05 -12.48 -57.84
CA THR A 17 -4.57 -13.04 -56.58
C THR A 17 -3.65 -12.86 -55.37
N ILE A 18 -2.37 -12.55 -55.61
CA ILE A 18 -1.38 -12.33 -54.50
C ILE A 18 -1.58 -10.96 -53.86
N PHE A 19 -2.21 -9.99 -54.56
CA PHE A 19 -2.46 -8.65 -54.00
C PHE A 19 -3.75 -8.51 -53.19
N PHE A 20 -4.61 -9.54 -53.15
CA PHE A 20 -5.72 -9.57 -52.19
C PHE A 20 -5.29 -10.18 -50.86
N GLY A 21 -4.10 -9.77 -50.42
CA GLY A 21 -3.61 -10.12 -49.11
C GLY A 21 -4.26 -9.26 -48.01
N CYS A 22 -4.94 -9.94 -47.15
CA CYS A 22 -5.22 -9.57 -45.74
C CYS A 22 -5.38 -8.07 -45.47
N GLY A 23 -6.58 -7.58 -45.67
CA GLY A 23 -7.04 -6.45 -44.88
C GLY A 23 -7.07 -6.88 -43.42
N SER A 24 -5.97 -6.63 -42.70
CA SER A 24 -5.98 -6.70 -41.23
C SER A 24 -7.06 -5.73 -40.75
N SER A 25 -8.23 -6.25 -40.45
CA SER A 25 -9.21 -5.51 -39.68
C SER A 25 -8.51 -5.17 -38.38
N LYS A 26 -8.15 -3.90 -38.22
CA LYS A 26 -7.86 -3.34 -36.89
C LYS A 26 -9.12 -3.62 -36.07
N SER A 27 -9.11 -4.75 -35.35
CA SER A 27 -10.03 -4.89 -34.23
C SER A 27 -9.78 -3.66 -33.39
N THR A 28 -10.71 -2.73 -33.39
CA THR A 28 -10.81 -1.72 -32.36
C THR A 28 -11.04 -2.54 -31.10
N LEU A 29 -9.93 -2.89 -30.43
CA LEU A 29 -9.99 -3.36 -29.07
C LEU A 29 -10.71 -2.22 -28.34
N THR A 30 -12.02 -2.40 -28.16
CA THR A 30 -12.75 -1.63 -27.16
C THR A 30 -11.92 -1.80 -25.91
N GLN A 31 -11.20 -0.76 -25.50
CA GLN A 31 -10.44 -0.78 -24.27
C GLN A 31 -11.40 -1.32 -23.22
N ALA A 32 -11.10 -2.51 -22.70
CA ALA A 32 -11.83 -3.02 -21.55
C ALA A 32 -11.83 -1.89 -20.53
N PRO A 33 -12.97 -1.58 -19.91
CA PRO A 33 -13.01 -0.53 -18.91
C PRO A 33 -11.86 -0.80 -17.94
N GLU A 34 -11.06 0.23 -17.68
CA GLU A 34 -9.92 0.14 -16.79
C GLU A 34 -10.44 -0.31 -15.42
N LEU A 35 -10.39 -1.63 -15.20
CA LEU A 35 -10.91 -2.29 -13.98
C LEU A 35 -10.00 -2.07 -12.78
N TYR A 36 -8.89 -1.34 -12.99
CA TYR A 36 -7.99 -1.00 -11.90
C TYR A 36 -8.59 0.16 -11.11
N PRO A 37 -8.72 0.02 -9.79
CA PRO A 37 -9.13 1.13 -8.95
C PRO A 37 -8.16 2.29 -9.19
N LYS A 38 -8.69 3.50 -9.38
CA LYS A 38 -7.88 4.71 -9.60
C LYS A 38 -6.88 4.97 -8.47
N ARG A 39 -7.07 4.32 -7.33
CA ARG A 39 -6.19 4.30 -6.16
C ARG A 39 -6.03 2.87 -5.69
N GLU A 40 -4.82 2.35 -5.82
CA GLU A 40 -4.44 1.08 -5.24
C GLU A 40 -4.20 1.24 -3.73
N PHE A 41 -4.73 0.33 -2.92
CA PHE A 41 -4.43 0.27 -1.49
C PHE A 41 -3.08 -0.42 -1.28
N ARG A 42 -2.07 0.35 -0.88
CA ARG A 42 -0.74 -0.13 -0.53
C ARG A 42 -0.51 0.07 0.96
N GLY A 43 -0.89 -0.94 1.74
CA GLY A 43 -0.86 -0.90 3.20
C GLY A 43 0.38 -1.53 3.81
N ALA A 44 0.92 -0.92 4.86
CA ALA A 44 1.98 -1.47 5.70
C ALA A 44 1.46 -1.74 7.12
N TRP A 45 1.69 -2.96 7.62
CA TRP A 45 1.35 -3.35 8.99
C TRP A 45 2.49 -3.03 9.94
N ILE A 46 2.19 -2.31 11.02
CA ILE A 46 3.15 -1.97 12.06
C ILE A 46 2.67 -2.54 13.39
N GLN A 47 3.36 -3.59 13.81
CA GLN A 47 3.13 -4.24 15.07
C GLN A 47 3.87 -3.51 16.20
N THR A 48 3.22 -3.33 17.34
CA THR A 48 3.81 -2.76 18.55
C THR A 48 4.11 -3.82 19.61
N ALA A 49 3.27 -4.86 19.70
CA ALA A 49 3.53 -5.97 20.61
C ALA A 49 4.86 -6.67 20.28
N TRP A 50 5.59 -7.07 21.33
CA TRP A 50 6.85 -7.82 21.23
C TRP A 50 7.99 -7.07 20.53
N GLN A 51 7.85 -5.77 20.35
CA GLN A 51 8.87 -4.88 19.79
C GLN A 51 9.61 -4.17 20.92
N SER A 52 10.71 -4.77 21.41
CA SER A 52 11.49 -4.23 22.52
C SER A 52 12.04 -2.82 22.28
N ARG A 53 12.16 -2.40 21.02
CA ARG A 53 12.66 -1.08 20.66
C ARG A 53 11.82 0.06 21.23
N TYR A 54 10.50 -0.06 21.29
CA TYR A 54 9.64 0.98 21.87
C TYR A 54 9.95 1.21 23.34
N GLN A 55 10.18 0.12 24.09
CA GLN A 55 10.48 0.17 25.53
C GLN A 55 11.84 0.82 25.87
N GLN A 56 12.72 0.93 24.86
CA GLN A 56 14.07 1.49 25.00
C GLN A 56 14.15 2.98 24.60
N MET A 57 13.06 3.53 24.07
CA MET A 57 13.00 4.91 23.61
C MET A 57 12.32 5.80 24.62
N ASN A 58 12.88 6.98 24.83
CA ASN A 58 12.15 8.09 25.40
C ASN A 58 11.24 8.74 24.34
N SER A 59 10.37 9.64 24.74
CA SER A 59 9.40 10.29 23.83
C SER A 59 10.08 11.02 22.67
N ALA A 60 11.22 11.67 22.87
CA ALA A 60 11.94 12.35 21.80
C ALA A 60 12.51 11.37 20.77
N ALA A 61 13.11 10.27 21.22
CA ALA A 61 13.62 9.22 20.33
C ALA A 61 12.48 8.52 19.59
N MET A 62 11.32 8.32 20.23
CA MET A 62 10.14 7.72 19.62
C MET A 62 9.54 8.63 18.55
N LYS A 63 9.43 9.93 18.79
CA LYS A 63 9.02 10.92 17.78
C LYS A 63 9.92 10.83 16.54
N HIS A 64 11.23 10.81 16.73
CA HIS A 64 12.18 10.68 15.61
C HIS A 64 12.04 9.35 14.87
N TYR A 65 11.90 8.24 15.60
CA TYR A 65 11.70 6.92 15.02
C TYR A 65 10.41 6.83 14.19
N ILE A 66 9.29 7.36 14.69
CA ILE A 66 8.01 7.39 13.98
C ILE A 66 8.13 8.23 12.71
N THR A 67 8.73 9.43 12.78
CA THR A 67 8.92 10.30 11.62
C THR A 67 9.77 9.63 10.53
N ASP A 68 10.90 9.02 10.90
CA ASP A 68 11.79 8.29 9.97
C ASP A 68 11.07 7.08 9.33
N MET A 69 10.34 6.32 10.14
CA MET A 69 9.56 5.18 9.68
C MET A 69 8.50 5.59 8.67
N VAL A 70 7.69 6.61 8.97
CA VAL A 70 6.62 7.08 8.08
C VAL A 70 7.21 7.69 6.80
N SER A 71 8.35 8.40 6.89
CA SER A 71 9.06 8.90 5.72
C SER A 71 9.51 7.77 4.79
N LYS A 72 10.09 6.69 5.31
CA LYS A 72 10.49 5.52 4.52
C LYS A 72 9.31 4.80 3.87
N LEU A 73 8.16 4.77 4.53
CA LEU A 73 6.94 4.20 3.97
C LEU A 73 6.40 5.07 2.82
N ASP A 74 6.45 6.39 2.96
CA ASP A 74 6.09 7.34 1.90
C ASP A 74 7.01 7.18 0.68
N ASP A 75 8.32 7.15 0.89
CA ASP A 75 9.33 6.92 -0.17
C ASP A 75 9.10 5.57 -0.91
N ALA A 76 8.58 4.56 -0.20
CA ALA A 76 8.20 3.26 -0.78
C ALA A 76 6.83 3.28 -1.48
N GLY A 77 6.13 4.42 -1.49
CA GLY A 77 4.82 4.58 -2.11
C GLY A 77 3.67 3.96 -1.32
N ILE A 78 3.82 3.71 -0.03
CA ILE A 78 2.75 3.25 0.87
C ILE A 78 1.75 4.38 1.07
N ASN A 79 0.46 4.07 0.98
CA ASN A 79 -0.61 5.05 1.17
C ASN A 79 -1.54 4.75 2.35
N ALA A 80 -1.30 3.63 3.06
CA ALA A 80 -2.03 3.27 4.26
C ALA A 80 -1.11 2.58 5.28
N VAL A 81 -1.21 2.98 6.54
CA VAL A 81 -0.51 2.37 7.67
C VAL A 81 -1.52 1.72 8.59
N ILE A 82 -1.36 0.42 8.86
CA ILE A 82 -2.16 -0.32 9.82
C ILE A 82 -1.34 -0.43 11.10
N PHE A 83 -1.59 0.45 12.08
CA PHE A 83 -0.80 0.56 13.29
C PHE A 83 -1.48 -0.11 14.48
N GLN A 84 -0.77 -0.99 15.17
CA GLN A 84 -1.30 -1.68 16.35
C GLN A 84 -1.32 -0.75 17.54
N ILE A 85 -2.50 -0.23 17.87
CA ILE A 85 -2.70 0.74 18.95
C ILE A 85 -3.16 0.09 20.27
N ARG A 86 -3.74 -1.13 20.19
CA ARG A 86 -4.24 -1.87 21.35
C ARG A 86 -3.77 -3.32 21.24
N PRO A 87 -2.53 -3.63 21.67
CA PRO A 87 -1.95 -4.96 21.56
C PRO A 87 -2.53 -5.99 22.50
N GLU A 88 -2.88 -5.60 23.73
CA GLU A 88 -3.57 -6.39 24.76
C GLU A 88 -4.73 -5.53 25.31
N ALA A 89 -5.21 -5.76 26.52
CA ALA A 89 -6.14 -4.84 27.18
C ALA A 89 -5.41 -3.59 27.71
N ASP A 90 -4.70 -2.90 26.82
CA ASP A 90 -3.83 -1.75 27.09
C ASP A 90 -3.68 -0.89 25.82
N ALA A 91 -3.21 0.35 25.94
CA ALA A 91 -3.23 1.33 24.88
C ALA A 91 -1.84 1.94 24.58
N PHE A 92 -1.57 2.23 23.28
CA PHE A 92 -0.48 3.07 22.80
C PHE A 92 -0.91 4.53 22.62
N TYR A 93 -1.95 4.93 23.34
CA TYR A 93 -2.51 6.28 23.30
C TYR A 93 -3.06 6.65 24.70
N LYS A 94 -3.29 7.93 24.92
CA LYS A 94 -3.89 8.41 26.16
C LYS A 94 -5.35 7.96 26.25
N SER A 95 -5.66 7.15 27.26
CA SER A 95 -7.00 6.60 27.48
C SER A 95 -7.40 6.76 28.94
N GLU A 96 -8.68 7.06 29.17
CA GLU A 96 -9.29 7.04 30.51
C GLU A 96 -9.81 5.65 30.89
N LEU A 97 -9.91 4.73 29.91
CA LEU A 97 -10.50 3.41 30.08
C LEU A 97 -9.46 2.31 30.20
N GLU A 98 -8.32 2.44 29.53
CA GLU A 98 -7.30 1.41 29.43
C GLU A 98 -5.94 1.95 29.90
N PRO A 99 -5.13 1.11 30.57
CA PRO A 99 -3.80 1.51 30.99
C PRO A 99 -2.85 1.66 29.79
N TRP A 100 -1.78 2.41 29.94
CA TRP A 100 -0.68 2.44 28.99
C TRP A 100 -0.09 1.04 28.77
N SER A 101 0.21 0.71 27.53
CA SER A 101 0.75 -0.58 27.17
C SER A 101 2.15 -0.81 27.73
N ARG A 102 2.38 -2.03 28.24
CA ARG A 102 3.72 -2.49 28.64
C ARG A 102 4.71 -2.54 27.47
N PHE A 103 4.22 -2.68 26.25
CA PHE A 103 5.06 -2.68 25.06
C PHE A 103 5.56 -1.30 24.67
N LEU A 104 4.98 -0.25 25.25
CA LEU A 104 5.42 1.13 25.06
C LEU A 104 6.56 1.50 26.01
N THR A 105 6.39 1.23 27.30
CA THR A 105 7.30 1.72 28.37
C THR A 105 7.95 0.60 29.17
N GLY A 106 7.69 -0.66 28.84
CA GLY A 106 8.21 -1.83 29.57
C GLY A 106 7.32 -2.30 30.72
N ARG A 107 6.41 -1.46 31.21
CA ARG A 107 5.48 -1.79 32.29
C ARG A 107 4.10 -1.20 32.05
N GLN A 108 3.07 -2.04 32.19
CA GLN A 108 1.67 -1.62 32.02
C GLN A 108 1.30 -0.50 33.00
N GLY A 109 0.55 0.47 32.51
CA GLY A 109 0.07 1.62 33.28
C GLY A 109 1.09 2.76 33.43
N VAL A 110 2.32 2.59 32.96
CA VAL A 110 3.33 3.64 32.98
C VAL A 110 3.24 4.47 31.69
N ALA A 111 2.99 5.78 31.85
CA ALA A 111 2.97 6.74 30.76
C ALA A 111 4.37 6.98 30.16
N PRO A 112 4.46 7.50 28.92
CA PRO A 112 5.68 8.07 28.38
C PRO A 112 6.28 9.15 29.29
N ASP A 113 7.59 9.38 29.17
CA ASP A 113 8.34 10.36 29.94
C ASP A 113 7.91 11.83 29.69
N ASP A 114 7.44 12.13 28.48
CA ASP A 114 6.78 13.40 28.12
C ASP A 114 5.26 13.26 28.31
N PRO A 115 4.64 13.89 29.31
CA PRO A 115 3.20 13.77 29.57
C PRO A 115 2.32 14.39 28.48
N THR A 116 2.91 15.19 27.58
CA THR A 116 2.21 15.79 26.45
C THR A 116 2.26 14.91 25.19
N PHE A 117 3.10 13.87 25.20
CA PHE A 117 3.29 12.98 24.06
C PHE A 117 2.24 11.88 24.03
N ASP A 118 1.44 11.86 22.97
CA ASP A 118 0.57 10.74 22.60
C ASP A 118 1.11 10.08 21.32
N PRO A 119 1.58 8.82 21.39
CA PRO A 119 2.13 8.13 20.22
C PRO A 119 1.15 7.97 19.07
N LEU A 120 -0.15 7.76 19.36
CA LEU A 120 -1.17 7.62 18.33
C LEU A 120 -1.46 8.96 17.63
N GLU A 121 -1.65 10.02 18.39
CA GLU A 121 -1.85 11.37 17.84
C GLU A 121 -0.66 11.75 16.95
N PHE A 122 0.55 11.53 17.42
CA PHE A 122 1.76 11.86 16.69
C PHE A 122 1.90 11.09 15.37
N ILE A 123 1.66 9.78 15.35
CA ILE A 123 1.74 8.99 14.09
C ILE A 123 0.61 9.37 13.12
N ILE A 124 -0.58 9.71 13.61
CA ILE A 124 -1.67 10.22 12.77
C ILE A 124 -1.22 11.49 12.05
N GLU A 125 -0.65 12.45 12.78
CA GLU A 125 -0.15 13.69 12.19
C GLU A 125 0.94 13.44 11.14
N GLU A 126 1.92 12.58 11.45
CA GLU A 126 3.02 12.26 10.52
C GLU A 126 2.53 11.57 9.25
N CYS A 127 1.54 10.67 9.36
CA CYS A 127 0.90 10.03 8.22
C CYS A 127 0.11 11.06 7.38
N HIS A 128 -0.73 11.88 8.01
CA HIS A 128 -1.57 12.86 7.32
C HIS A 128 -0.75 13.94 6.61
N LYS A 129 0.38 14.38 7.17
CA LYS A 129 1.31 15.32 6.50
C LYS A 129 1.79 14.81 5.14
N ARG A 130 1.77 13.48 4.91
CA ARG A 130 2.23 12.79 3.70
C ARG A 130 1.08 12.20 2.86
N GLY A 131 -0.17 12.45 3.25
CA GLY A 131 -1.34 11.89 2.56
C GLY A 131 -1.51 10.37 2.75
N ILE A 132 -0.91 9.81 3.80
CA ILE A 132 -1.02 8.40 4.18
C ILE A 132 -2.21 8.25 5.13
N GLU A 133 -3.10 7.27 4.87
CA GLU A 133 -4.18 6.91 5.78
C GLU A 133 -3.65 6.11 6.97
N LEU A 134 -4.16 6.39 8.18
CA LEU A 134 -3.87 5.56 9.36
C LEU A 134 -5.09 4.71 9.72
N HIS A 135 -4.88 3.40 9.82
CA HIS A 135 -5.86 2.41 10.26
C HIS A 135 -5.47 1.85 11.61
N ALA A 136 -6.38 1.92 12.57
CA ALA A 136 -6.16 1.42 13.92
C ALA A 136 -6.32 -0.11 13.98
N TRP A 137 -5.27 -0.81 14.45
CA TRP A 137 -5.33 -2.23 14.71
C TRP A 137 -5.52 -2.48 16.22
N LEU A 138 -6.64 -3.13 16.55
CA LEU A 138 -6.99 -3.49 17.91
C LEU A 138 -7.09 -5.02 18.05
N ASN A 139 -6.61 -5.54 19.18
CA ASN A 139 -6.84 -6.94 19.60
C ASN A 139 -7.89 -6.97 20.73
N PRO A 140 -9.18 -7.09 20.41
CA PRO A 140 -10.25 -6.87 21.40
C PRO A 140 -10.29 -7.92 22.51
N TYR A 141 -9.82 -9.14 22.24
CA TYR A 141 -9.93 -10.27 23.18
C TYR A 141 -8.59 -10.74 23.76
N ARG A 142 -7.48 -10.10 23.39
CA ARG A 142 -6.19 -10.45 23.97
C ARG A 142 -6.03 -9.74 25.31
N VAL A 143 -6.02 -10.53 26.37
CA VAL A 143 -5.67 -10.15 27.73
C VAL A 143 -4.53 -11.04 28.22
N LYS A 144 -3.74 -10.55 29.17
CA LYS A 144 -2.67 -11.32 29.80
C LYS A 144 -3.02 -11.58 31.26
#